data_4fcc7e1ed6a92b811dd2019b27f2e2b6
#
_entry.id   4fcc7e1ed6a92b811dd2019b27f2e2b6
#
_cell.length_a   1.000
_cell.length_b   1.000
_cell.length_c   1.000
_cell.angle_alpha   90.00
_cell.angle_beta   90.00
_cell.angle_gamma   90.00
#
_symmetry.space_group_name_H-M   'P 1'
#
loop_
_entity.id
_entity.type
_entity.pdbx_description
1 polymer ?
#
loop_
_entity_poly.entity_id
_entity_poly.type
_entity_poly.pdbx_seq_one_letter_code
_entity_poly.pdbx_strand_id
1 'polypeptide(L)'
;SGLLNLAAQIDKNGNTLVLDGGDSLQGTPLVQYYLAHADEFPHHPVAEAFNAMGCDYFTLGNHDFNFGYDALRAYLCAMDGVCLCANVQDLGGALPLLPETVHTLKNGLRIGITGIVTDYVNVWEQPQNLKKLRITEAFDAARAACARLRPICDICVCIYHGGFEEDLHTGAVLSGSGENLACRIARELDFDLLLTGHQHMPVESVRIGGTFAVQPPANAGRYLQVEAAVRDGGAEFSARLLPVGGIHREQPYRRLLPLEQAVQRWLDEPVGHLEQAIPPEEKLCAALHGSAVAALFNQVQLSHTGADISCTSLGNEPAGLAASVTMRA
;
A
#
# COMPACT_ATOMS: atom_id res chain seq x y z
N SER A 1 -2.61 -6.14 15.12
CA SER A 1 -2.71 -5.45 13.83
C SER A 1 -3.19 -6.42 12.75
N GLY A 2 -3.81 -5.91 11.68
CA GLY A 2 -4.29 -6.73 10.56
C GLY A 2 -3.18 -7.58 9.94
N LEU A 3 -1.98 -7.03 9.75
CA LEU A 3 -0.83 -7.74 9.17
C LEU A 3 -0.39 -8.95 10.02
N LEU A 4 -0.31 -8.82 11.34
CA LEU A 4 0.07 -9.95 12.20
C LEU A 4 -1.00 -11.04 12.22
N ASN A 5 -2.28 -10.67 12.14
CA ASN A 5 -3.37 -11.61 12.02
C ASN A 5 -3.33 -12.33 10.66
N LEU A 6 -3.05 -11.58 9.59
CA LEU A 6 -2.87 -12.15 8.25
C LEU A 6 -1.68 -13.13 8.22
N ALA A 7 -0.55 -12.77 8.83
CA ALA A 7 0.61 -13.64 8.94
C ALA A 7 0.30 -15.01 9.60
N ALA A 8 -0.67 -15.05 10.53
CA ALA A 8 -1.09 -16.28 11.17
C ALA A 8 -1.97 -17.19 10.28
N GLN A 9 -2.56 -16.62 9.22
CA GLN A 9 -3.47 -17.35 8.32
C GLN A 9 -2.79 -17.86 7.05
N ILE A 10 -1.64 -17.27 6.68
CA ILE A 10 -0.90 -17.70 5.51
C ILE A 10 -0.28 -19.08 5.75
N ASP A 11 -0.75 -20.06 4.99
CA ASP A 11 -0.16 -21.41 4.91
C ASP A 11 0.64 -21.50 3.61
N LYS A 12 1.96 -21.34 3.74
CA LYS A 12 2.89 -21.27 2.61
C LYS A 12 3.54 -22.62 2.36
N ASN A 13 3.46 -23.09 1.13
CA ASN A 13 4.17 -24.26 0.66
C ASN A 13 5.11 -23.89 -0.51
N GLY A 14 5.85 -24.85 -1.06
CA GLY A 14 6.83 -24.58 -2.12
C GLY A 14 6.22 -24.17 -3.49
N ASN A 15 4.89 -24.09 -3.60
CA ASN A 15 4.18 -23.60 -4.79
C ASN A 15 3.31 -22.37 -4.46
N THR A 16 3.57 -21.72 -3.31
CA THR A 16 2.86 -20.52 -2.86
C THR A 16 3.83 -19.34 -2.81
N LEU A 17 3.43 -18.22 -3.37
CA LEU A 17 4.09 -16.92 -3.23
C LEU A 17 3.21 -15.97 -2.44
N VAL A 18 3.82 -15.22 -1.54
CA VAL A 18 3.20 -14.12 -0.82
C VAL A 18 3.69 -12.82 -1.42
N LEU A 19 2.76 -12.03 -1.99
CA LEU A 19 3.05 -10.81 -2.72
C LEU A 19 2.36 -9.63 -2.05
N ASP A 20 3.02 -8.47 -1.97
CA ASP A 20 2.45 -7.24 -1.44
C ASP A 20 2.48 -6.11 -2.48
N GLY A 21 1.43 -5.31 -2.50
CA GLY A 21 1.19 -4.27 -3.49
C GLY A 21 1.68 -2.88 -3.12
N GLY A 22 2.41 -2.70 -2.00
CA GLY A 22 2.91 -1.39 -1.57
C GLY A 22 1.95 -0.57 -0.70
N ASP A 23 2.32 0.66 -0.39
CA ASP A 23 1.65 1.56 0.56
C ASP A 23 1.67 1.03 2.01
N SER A 24 2.84 0.54 2.41
CA SER A 24 3.00 -0.15 3.67
C SER A 24 3.50 0.73 4.81
N LEU A 25 4.14 1.87 4.51
CA LEU A 25 4.78 2.72 5.53
C LEU A 25 3.84 3.76 6.15
N GLN A 26 2.92 4.33 5.38
CA GLN A 26 2.01 5.38 5.88
C GLN A 26 0.65 4.81 6.27
N GLY A 27 -0.05 5.54 7.15
CA GLY A 27 -1.45 5.31 7.51
C GLY A 27 -1.69 4.94 8.97
N THR A 28 -0.63 4.79 9.79
CA THR A 28 -0.79 4.48 11.22
C THR A 28 0.14 5.30 12.11
N PRO A 29 -0.31 5.68 13.31
CA PRO A 29 0.55 6.30 14.32
C PRO A 29 1.76 5.45 14.70
N LEU A 30 1.66 4.12 14.56
CA LEU A 30 2.72 3.18 14.89
C LEU A 30 4.01 3.46 14.10
N VAL A 31 3.89 3.62 12.78
CA VAL A 31 5.06 3.88 11.93
C VAL A 31 5.62 5.27 12.18
N GLN A 32 4.75 6.28 12.32
CA GLN A 32 5.18 7.64 12.61
C GLN A 32 5.97 7.72 13.91
N TYR A 33 5.47 7.10 14.97
CA TYR A 33 6.17 7.05 16.27
C TYR A 33 7.48 6.27 16.15
N TYR A 34 7.47 5.12 15.50
CA TYR A 34 8.69 4.32 15.26
C TYR A 34 9.77 5.12 14.55
N LEU A 35 9.45 5.85 13.47
CA LEU A 35 10.42 6.62 12.71
C LEU A 35 11.05 7.76 13.54
N ALA A 36 10.30 8.33 14.49
CA ALA A 36 10.81 9.34 15.41
C ALA A 36 11.70 8.75 16.55
N HIS A 37 11.61 7.44 16.81
CA HIS A 37 12.26 6.75 17.93
C HIS A 37 12.95 5.45 17.49
N ALA A 38 13.41 5.39 16.22
CA ALA A 38 13.95 4.17 15.63
C ALA A 38 15.16 3.59 16.39
N ASP A 39 15.94 4.43 17.05
CA ASP A 39 17.09 4.00 17.85
C ASP A 39 16.69 3.26 19.13
N GLU A 40 15.43 3.41 19.58
CA GLU A 40 14.90 2.76 20.78
C GLU A 40 14.30 1.38 20.49
N PHE A 41 13.96 1.11 19.22
CA PHE A 41 13.24 -0.10 18.81
C PHE A 41 14.00 -0.86 17.73
N PRO A 42 14.53 -2.07 18.04
CA PRO A 42 15.40 -2.81 17.13
C PRO A 42 14.68 -3.42 15.92
N HIS A 43 13.35 -3.50 15.96
CA HIS A 43 12.54 -4.15 14.91
C HIS A 43 11.69 -3.14 14.18
N HIS A 44 11.84 -3.07 12.85
CA HIS A 44 10.96 -2.26 12.01
C HIS A 44 9.55 -2.88 12.00
N PRO A 45 8.49 -2.18 12.46
CA PRO A 45 7.20 -2.79 12.75
C PRO A 45 6.53 -3.41 11.53
N VAL A 46 6.62 -2.76 10.37
CA VAL A 46 6.02 -3.23 9.12
C VAL A 46 6.82 -4.41 8.59
N ALA A 47 8.14 -4.31 8.53
CA ALA A 47 8.99 -5.39 8.05
C ALA A 47 8.86 -6.66 8.92
N GLU A 48 8.81 -6.53 10.25
CA GLU A 48 8.61 -7.68 11.16
C GLU A 48 7.29 -8.41 10.86
N ALA A 49 6.22 -7.69 10.52
CA ALA A 49 4.95 -8.31 10.18
C ALA A 49 4.99 -9.04 8.83
N PHE A 50 5.61 -8.44 7.80
CA PHE A 50 5.78 -9.07 6.50
C PHE A 50 6.74 -10.25 6.52
N ASN A 51 7.85 -10.16 7.27
CA ASN A 51 8.78 -11.26 7.47
C ASN A 51 8.11 -12.45 8.18
N ALA A 52 7.28 -12.17 9.20
CA ALA A 52 6.47 -13.19 9.85
C ALA A 52 5.46 -13.85 8.92
N MET A 53 4.96 -13.13 7.91
CA MET A 53 4.06 -13.64 6.88
C MET A 53 4.81 -14.48 5.84
N GLY A 54 6.14 -14.30 5.71
CA GLY A 54 6.96 -14.89 4.68
C GLY A 54 6.72 -14.25 3.31
N CYS A 55 6.59 -12.91 3.28
CA CYS A 55 6.49 -12.15 2.04
C CYS A 55 7.70 -12.43 1.14
N ASP A 56 7.44 -12.85 -0.11
CA ASP A 56 8.51 -13.18 -1.06
C ASP A 56 8.91 -11.95 -1.88
N TYR A 57 7.92 -11.26 -2.43
CA TYR A 57 8.12 -10.10 -3.29
C TYR A 57 7.09 -9.03 -2.97
N PHE A 58 7.49 -7.79 -3.10
CA PHE A 58 6.61 -6.64 -2.93
C PHE A 58 7.03 -5.51 -3.86
N THR A 59 6.13 -4.57 -4.10
CA THR A 59 6.46 -3.32 -4.79
C THR A 59 6.33 -2.14 -3.84
N LEU A 60 6.69 -0.95 -4.31
CA LEU A 60 6.46 0.30 -3.58
C LEU A 60 5.09 0.87 -3.97
N GLY A 61 4.42 1.50 -3.01
CA GLY A 61 3.30 2.38 -3.25
C GLY A 61 3.71 3.85 -3.15
N ASN A 62 2.80 4.76 -3.48
CA ASN A 62 3.09 6.19 -3.45
C ASN A 62 3.35 6.72 -2.03
N HIS A 63 2.74 6.12 -1.03
CA HIS A 63 2.95 6.49 0.36
C HIS A 63 4.24 5.94 1.00
N ASP A 64 4.94 5.03 0.35
CA ASP A 64 6.22 4.53 0.87
C ASP A 64 7.34 5.57 0.73
N PHE A 65 7.14 6.63 -0.06
CA PHE A 65 8.09 7.73 -0.23
C PHE A 65 7.91 8.89 0.77
N ASN A 66 6.80 8.94 1.50
CA ASN A 66 6.40 10.11 2.32
C ASN A 66 7.38 10.46 3.45
N PHE A 67 8.15 9.49 3.93
CA PHE A 67 9.13 9.70 5.01
C PHE A 67 10.56 9.89 4.50
N GLY A 68 10.74 9.99 3.18
CA GLY A 68 12.00 10.22 2.52
C GLY A 68 12.90 8.99 2.39
N TYR A 69 14.05 9.21 1.74
CA TYR A 69 14.96 8.15 1.30
C TYR A 69 15.50 7.27 2.43
N ASP A 70 15.87 7.84 3.56
CA ASP A 70 16.52 7.07 4.64
C ASP A 70 15.51 6.17 5.37
N ALA A 71 14.26 6.62 5.54
CA ALA A 71 13.18 5.79 6.08
C ALA A 71 12.83 4.65 5.12
N LEU A 72 12.71 4.95 3.83
CA LEU A 72 12.49 3.93 2.79
C LEU A 72 13.62 2.89 2.80
N ARG A 73 14.88 3.33 2.86
CA ARG A 73 16.03 2.42 2.95
C ARG A 73 15.98 1.54 4.19
N ALA A 74 15.65 2.11 5.35
CA ALA A 74 15.54 1.34 6.59
C ALA A 74 14.48 0.25 6.50
N TYR A 75 13.32 0.58 5.91
CA TYR A 75 12.25 -0.39 5.65
C TYR A 75 12.72 -1.51 4.73
N LEU A 76 13.24 -1.16 3.54
CA LEU A 76 13.66 -2.13 2.54
C LEU A 76 14.79 -3.06 3.04
N CYS A 77 15.73 -2.52 3.81
CA CYS A 77 16.81 -3.31 4.42
C CYS A 77 16.33 -4.22 5.57
N ALA A 78 15.19 -3.93 6.17
CA ALA A 78 14.60 -4.75 7.24
C ALA A 78 13.71 -5.88 6.71
N MET A 79 13.33 -5.84 5.43
CA MET A 79 12.52 -6.87 4.78
C MET A 79 13.37 -8.09 4.39
N ASP A 80 12.86 -9.29 4.66
CA ASP A 80 13.42 -10.56 4.15
C ASP A 80 13.02 -10.77 2.68
N GLY A 81 11.86 -10.26 2.26
CA GLY A 81 11.36 -10.30 0.89
C GLY A 81 12.09 -9.34 -0.05
N VAL A 82 11.96 -9.56 -1.34
CA VAL A 82 12.62 -8.76 -2.39
C VAL A 82 11.69 -7.66 -2.90
N CYS A 83 12.14 -6.41 -2.85
CA CYS A 83 11.42 -5.30 -3.46
C CYS A 83 11.64 -5.28 -4.98
N LEU A 84 10.54 -5.36 -5.72
CA LEU A 84 10.51 -5.23 -7.18
C LEU A 84 9.88 -3.89 -7.55
N CYS A 85 10.62 -3.00 -8.23
CA CYS A 85 10.06 -1.75 -8.70
C CYS A 85 10.83 -1.25 -9.94
N ALA A 86 10.32 -1.57 -11.13
CA ALA A 86 11.03 -1.36 -12.38
C ALA A 86 11.10 0.12 -12.82
N ASN A 87 10.19 0.96 -12.33
CA ASN A 87 10.17 2.38 -12.67
C ASN A 87 10.79 3.29 -11.60
N VAL A 88 11.40 2.74 -10.55
CA VAL A 88 12.16 3.50 -9.55
C VAL A 88 13.65 3.29 -9.75
N GLN A 89 14.36 4.36 -10.04
CA GLN A 89 15.83 4.38 -10.16
C GLN A 89 16.42 4.98 -8.89
N ASP A 90 17.25 4.20 -8.21
CA ASP A 90 17.99 4.66 -7.03
C ASP A 90 19.27 5.41 -7.44
N LEU A 91 19.24 6.73 -7.37
CA LEU A 91 20.40 7.60 -7.62
C LEU A 91 21.35 7.65 -6.41
N GLY A 92 20.86 7.27 -5.23
CA GLY A 92 21.65 7.16 -4.00
C GLY A 92 22.45 5.85 -3.90
N GLY A 93 22.06 4.82 -4.65
CA GLY A 93 22.75 3.54 -4.77
C GLY A 93 22.74 2.65 -3.54
N ALA A 94 21.78 2.85 -2.61
CA ALA A 94 21.73 2.10 -1.35
C ALA A 94 20.40 1.36 -1.11
N LEU A 95 19.45 1.42 -2.05
CA LEU A 95 18.19 0.69 -1.94
C LEU A 95 18.31 -0.70 -2.58
N PRO A 96 17.90 -1.77 -1.89
CA PRO A 96 17.87 -3.12 -2.43
C PRO A 96 16.66 -3.32 -3.35
N LEU A 97 16.66 -2.66 -4.52
CA LEU A 97 15.60 -2.73 -5.51
C LEU A 97 16.02 -3.58 -6.70
N LEU A 98 15.11 -4.40 -7.19
CA LEU A 98 15.24 -5.08 -8.48
C LEU A 98 14.10 -4.66 -9.41
N PRO A 99 14.32 -4.57 -10.73
CA PRO A 99 13.23 -4.25 -11.66
C PRO A 99 12.26 -5.42 -11.84
N GLU A 100 12.78 -6.63 -11.91
CA GLU A 100 12.02 -7.87 -12.09
C GLU A 100 12.82 -9.09 -11.62
N THR A 101 12.12 -10.24 -11.54
CA THR A 101 12.74 -11.53 -11.23
C THR A 101 11.99 -12.69 -11.88
N VAL A 102 12.61 -13.85 -11.94
CA VAL A 102 11.93 -15.12 -12.26
C VAL A 102 12.08 -16.06 -11.07
N HIS A 103 10.96 -16.42 -10.46
CA HIS A 103 10.89 -17.39 -9.38
C HIS A 103 10.47 -18.76 -9.89
N THR A 104 11.25 -19.80 -9.57
CA THR A 104 10.89 -21.17 -9.92
C THR A 104 10.22 -21.85 -8.73
N LEU A 105 8.95 -22.20 -8.88
CA LEU A 105 8.18 -22.93 -7.87
C LEU A 105 8.68 -24.39 -7.74
N LYS A 106 8.34 -25.06 -6.64
CA LYS A 106 8.73 -26.45 -6.40
C LYS A 106 8.23 -27.43 -7.48
N ASN A 107 7.11 -27.12 -8.11
CA ASN A 107 6.55 -27.90 -9.22
C ASN A 107 7.24 -27.60 -10.58
N GLY A 108 8.24 -26.72 -10.62
CA GLY A 108 9.02 -26.38 -11.81
C GLY A 108 8.47 -25.20 -12.61
N LEU A 109 7.29 -24.65 -12.29
CA LEU A 109 6.76 -23.46 -12.98
C LEU A 109 7.61 -22.23 -12.68
N ARG A 110 7.92 -21.48 -13.73
CA ARG A 110 8.69 -20.23 -13.68
C ARG A 110 7.72 -19.05 -13.70
N ILE A 111 7.71 -18.30 -12.61
CA ILE A 111 6.88 -17.12 -12.44
C ILE A 111 7.75 -15.88 -12.67
N GLY A 112 7.53 -15.16 -13.76
CA GLY A 112 8.15 -13.86 -14.02
C GLY A 112 7.38 -12.80 -13.28
N ILE A 113 8.06 -11.99 -12.45
CA ILE A 113 7.40 -10.99 -11.59
C ILE A 113 8.11 -9.66 -11.75
N THR A 114 7.34 -8.61 -11.97
CA THR A 114 7.80 -7.21 -11.89
C THR A 114 6.92 -6.40 -10.96
N GLY A 115 7.46 -5.31 -10.41
CA GLY A 115 6.72 -4.32 -9.65
C GLY A 115 6.76 -2.96 -10.34
N ILE A 116 5.68 -2.21 -10.26
CA ILE A 116 5.53 -0.87 -10.84
C ILE A 116 4.75 -0.02 -9.82
N VAL A 117 5.19 1.21 -9.58
CA VAL A 117 4.43 2.22 -8.83
C VAL A 117 3.88 3.28 -9.78
N THR A 118 2.72 3.85 -9.48
CA THR A 118 2.21 5.00 -10.24
C THR A 118 3.25 6.13 -10.28
N ASP A 119 3.53 6.67 -11.44
CA ASP A 119 4.48 7.78 -11.60
C ASP A 119 3.91 9.12 -11.13
N TYR A 120 2.63 9.14 -10.72
CA TYR A 120 2.01 10.25 -10.01
C TYR A 120 2.65 10.55 -8.64
N VAL A 121 3.50 9.68 -8.12
CA VAL A 121 4.44 10.01 -7.03
C VAL A 121 5.18 11.32 -7.32
N ASN A 122 5.59 11.57 -8.56
CA ASN A 122 6.25 12.83 -8.97
C ASN A 122 5.36 14.08 -8.82
N VAL A 123 4.04 13.90 -8.77
CA VAL A 123 3.05 14.99 -8.63
C VAL A 123 2.74 15.26 -7.16
N TRP A 124 2.59 14.18 -6.37
CA TRP A 124 2.12 14.27 -4.99
C TRP A 124 3.24 14.44 -3.96
N GLU A 125 4.40 13.80 -4.24
CA GLU A 125 5.45 13.73 -3.23
C GLU A 125 6.28 15.02 -3.20
N GLN A 126 6.76 15.35 -2.01
CA GLN A 126 7.61 16.52 -1.83
C GLN A 126 8.97 16.30 -2.51
N PRO A 127 9.48 17.29 -3.28
CA PRO A 127 10.72 17.12 -4.03
C PRO A 127 11.94 16.73 -3.20
N GLN A 128 11.98 17.11 -1.91
CA GLN A 128 13.06 16.74 -1.01
C GLN A 128 13.12 15.23 -0.74
N ASN A 129 11.97 14.53 -0.70
CA ASN A 129 11.89 13.10 -0.49
C ASN A 129 12.38 12.31 -1.71
N LEU A 130 12.29 12.91 -2.91
CA LEU A 130 12.67 12.28 -4.16
C LEU A 130 14.08 12.66 -4.65
N LYS A 131 14.86 13.49 -3.93
CA LYS A 131 16.18 13.96 -4.38
C LYS A 131 17.17 12.86 -4.81
N LYS A 132 17.10 11.70 -4.18
CA LYS A 132 17.97 10.55 -4.47
C LYS A 132 17.27 9.49 -5.34
N LEU A 133 16.11 9.79 -5.88
CA LEU A 133 15.27 8.87 -6.65
C LEU A 133 14.87 9.51 -7.98
N ARG A 134 14.63 8.65 -8.97
CA ARG A 134 13.95 9.05 -10.22
C ARG A 134 12.83 8.06 -10.48
N ILE A 135 11.61 8.52 -10.48
CA ILE A 135 10.43 7.74 -10.85
C ILE A 135 10.19 7.96 -12.35
N THR A 136 10.30 6.92 -13.15
CA THR A 136 10.06 6.96 -14.59
C THR A 136 8.62 6.59 -14.90
N GLU A 137 8.21 6.79 -16.14
CA GLU A 137 6.86 6.54 -16.63
C GLU A 137 6.47 5.07 -16.42
N ALA A 138 5.32 4.84 -15.80
CA ALA A 138 4.90 3.53 -15.30
C ALA A 138 4.62 2.54 -16.42
N PHE A 139 3.91 2.97 -17.48
CA PHE A 139 3.55 2.10 -18.59
C PHE A 139 4.76 1.63 -19.40
N ASP A 140 5.70 2.52 -19.69
CA ASP A 140 6.92 2.18 -20.44
C ASP A 140 7.81 1.22 -19.66
N ALA A 141 7.92 1.41 -18.35
CA ALA A 141 8.64 0.49 -17.48
C ALA A 141 7.99 -0.89 -17.42
N ALA A 142 6.65 -0.95 -17.27
CA ALA A 142 5.87 -2.19 -17.30
C ALA A 142 6.06 -2.92 -18.64
N ARG A 143 5.99 -2.20 -19.76
CA ARG A 143 6.20 -2.75 -21.12
C ARG A 143 7.61 -3.35 -21.27
N ALA A 144 8.62 -2.62 -20.82
CA ALA A 144 9.99 -3.08 -20.90
C ALA A 144 10.25 -4.34 -20.05
N ALA A 145 9.71 -4.38 -18.83
CA ALA A 145 9.80 -5.53 -17.93
C ALA A 145 9.05 -6.75 -18.51
N CYS A 146 7.84 -6.56 -19.01
CA CYS A 146 7.05 -7.61 -19.66
C CYS A 146 7.80 -8.25 -20.83
N ALA A 147 8.39 -7.42 -21.70
CA ALA A 147 9.15 -7.89 -22.85
C ALA A 147 10.38 -8.74 -22.47
N ARG A 148 11.03 -8.46 -21.32
CA ARG A 148 12.15 -9.25 -20.81
C ARG A 148 11.69 -10.54 -20.14
N LEU A 149 10.58 -10.50 -19.40
CA LEU A 149 10.08 -11.65 -18.64
C LEU A 149 9.38 -12.68 -19.50
N ARG A 150 8.53 -12.25 -20.45
CA ARG A 150 7.65 -13.13 -21.24
C ARG A 150 8.38 -14.33 -21.90
N PRO A 151 9.55 -14.15 -22.52
CA PRO A 151 10.26 -15.28 -23.17
C PRO A 151 10.87 -16.30 -22.19
N ILE A 152 10.97 -16.00 -20.90
CA ILE A 152 11.71 -16.80 -19.92
C ILE A 152 10.86 -17.30 -18.74
N CYS A 153 9.56 -17.03 -18.74
CA CYS A 153 8.62 -17.48 -17.68
C CYS A 153 7.43 -18.22 -18.28
N ASP A 154 6.75 -19.00 -17.43
CA ASP A 154 5.55 -19.73 -17.78
C ASP A 154 4.30 -18.91 -17.42
N ILE A 155 4.38 -18.09 -16.37
CA ILE A 155 3.38 -17.11 -15.95
C ILE A 155 4.08 -15.77 -15.75
N CYS A 156 3.52 -14.69 -16.34
CA CYS A 156 4.04 -13.33 -16.23
C CYS A 156 3.11 -12.49 -15.35
N VAL A 157 3.66 -11.95 -14.24
CA VAL A 157 2.91 -11.23 -13.21
C VAL A 157 3.43 -9.80 -13.09
N CYS A 158 2.52 -8.83 -13.05
CA CYS A 158 2.83 -7.46 -12.68
C CYS A 158 2.16 -7.11 -11.36
N ILE A 159 2.94 -6.65 -10.38
CA ILE A 159 2.43 -6.00 -9.18
C ILE A 159 2.43 -4.50 -9.49
N TYR A 160 1.26 -3.93 -9.74
CA TYR A 160 1.11 -2.53 -10.10
C TYR A 160 0.45 -1.75 -8.96
N HIS A 161 1.23 -0.92 -8.27
CA HIS A 161 0.65 0.05 -7.33
C HIS A 161 0.08 1.24 -8.07
N GLY A 162 -1.12 1.07 -8.52
CA GLY A 162 -2.02 1.97 -9.23
C GLY A 162 -3.32 1.24 -9.48
N GLY A 163 -4.33 1.98 -9.88
CA GLY A 163 -5.69 1.47 -10.01
C GLY A 163 -6.18 1.40 -11.45
N PHE A 164 -7.48 1.20 -11.56
CA PHE A 164 -8.20 1.11 -12.83
C PHE A 164 -8.68 2.51 -13.25
N GLU A 165 -8.35 2.93 -14.45
CA GLU A 165 -8.75 4.19 -15.05
C GLU A 165 -10.16 4.16 -15.67
N GLU A 166 -10.77 2.97 -15.74
CA GLU A 166 -12.07 2.74 -16.33
C GLU A 166 -13.04 2.07 -15.37
N ASP A 167 -14.31 2.28 -15.59
CA ASP A 167 -15.36 1.49 -14.96
C ASP A 167 -15.31 0.03 -15.49
N LEU A 168 -15.12 -0.91 -14.59
CA LEU A 168 -14.88 -2.32 -14.92
C LEU A 168 -16.09 -3.05 -15.51
N HIS A 169 -17.30 -2.47 -15.41
CA HIS A 169 -18.52 -3.04 -15.97
C HIS A 169 -18.86 -2.46 -17.33
N THR A 170 -18.65 -1.16 -17.49
CA THR A 170 -19.06 -0.44 -18.71
C THR A 170 -17.89 -0.16 -19.64
N GLY A 171 -16.66 -0.19 -19.18
CA GLY A 171 -15.47 0.24 -19.92
C GLY A 171 -15.37 1.76 -20.13
N ALA A 172 -16.22 2.54 -19.44
CA ALA A 172 -16.17 3.99 -19.54
C ALA A 172 -14.93 4.54 -18.80
N VAL A 173 -14.20 5.44 -19.45
CA VAL A 173 -13.05 6.11 -18.84
C VAL A 173 -13.53 6.98 -17.68
N LEU A 174 -13.05 6.69 -16.47
CA LEU A 174 -13.35 7.44 -15.25
C LEU A 174 -12.35 8.57 -15.01
N SER A 175 -11.09 8.36 -15.41
CA SER A 175 -10.04 9.36 -15.26
C SER A 175 -9.06 9.30 -16.43
N GLY A 176 -8.79 10.45 -17.03
CA GLY A 176 -7.76 10.63 -18.06
C GLY A 176 -6.47 11.25 -17.51
N SER A 177 -6.29 11.30 -16.19
CA SER A 177 -5.13 11.94 -15.57
C SER A 177 -3.80 11.22 -15.87
N GLY A 178 -3.82 9.90 -16.06
CA GLY A 178 -2.63 9.05 -16.14
C GLY A 178 -2.19 8.47 -14.79
N GLU A 179 -2.88 8.81 -13.71
CA GLU A 179 -2.64 8.27 -12.36
C GLU A 179 -2.80 6.76 -12.30
N ASN A 180 -3.89 6.28 -12.91
CA ASN A 180 -4.26 4.87 -12.95
C ASN A 180 -4.14 4.36 -14.39
N LEU A 181 -3.52 3.20 -14.59
CA LEU A 181 -3.20 2.64 -15.90
C LEU A 181 -3.44 1.12 -15.97
N ALA A 182 -4.14 0.53 -15.00
CA ALA A 182 -4.29 -0.93 -14.92
C ALA A 182 -5.04 -1.50 -16.14
N CYS A 183 -6.07 -0.83 -16.64
CA CYS A 183 -6.80 -1.28 -17.81
C CYS A 183 -5.93 -1.23 -19.08
N ARG A 184 -5.13 -0.17 -19.23
CA ARG A 184 -4.20 -0.03 -20.35
C ARG A 184 -3.10 -1.10 -20.30
N ILE A 185 -2.48 -1.30 -19.12
CA ILE A 185 -1.47 -2.35 -18.90
C ILE A 185 -2.03 -3.71 -19.25
N ALA A 186 -3.23 -4.03 -18.77
CA ALA A 186 -3.89 -5.31 -19.01
C ALA A 186 -4.24 -5.57 -20.48
N ARG A 187 -4.56 -4.53 -21.27
CA ARG A 187 -4.93 -4.69 -22.69
C ARG A 187 -3.74 -4.70 -23.62
N GLU A 188 -2.74 -3.87 -23.35
CA GLU A 188 -1.65 -3.62 -24.30
C GLU A 188 -0.40 -4.45 -24.01
N LEU A 189 -0.28 -5.03 -22.78
CA LEU A 189 0.89 -5.81 -22.38
C LEU A 189 0.52 -7.27 -22.14
N ASP A 190 1.47 -8.17 -22.35
CA ASP A 190 1.29 -9.62 -22.27
C ASP A 190 1.55 -10.17 -20.86
N PHE A 191 0.87 -9.59 -19.86
CA PHE A 191 0.84 -10.15 -18.51
C PHE A 191 -0.33 -11.13 -18.35
N ASP A 192 -0.10 -12.25 -17.67
CA ASP A 192 -1.15 -13.22 -17.35
C ASP A 192 -1.96 -12.77 -16.13
N LEU A 193 -1.26 -12.17 -15.13
CA LEU A 193 -1.83 -11.72 -13.86
C LEU A 193 -1.38 -10.29 -13.53
N LEU A 194 -2.35 -9.43 -13.21
CA LEU A 194 -2.13 -8.06 -12.74
C LEU A 194 -2.68 -7.91 -11.32
N LEU A 195 -1.77 -7.69 -10.37
CA LEU A 195 -2.11 -7.37 -8.98
C LEU A 195 -2.10 -5.86 -8.83
N THR A 196 -3.24 -5.25 -8.55
CA THR A 196 -3.38 -3.79 -8.43
C THR A 196 -3.57 -3.35 -6.98
N GLY A 197 -3.48 -2.04 -6.72
CA GLY A 197 -3.65 -1.44 -5.40
C GLY A 197 -4.16 0.00 -5.50
N HIS A 198 -3.73 0.88 -4.58
CA HIS A 198 -3.90 2.33 -4.60
C HIS A 198 -5.33 2.85 -4.38
N GLN A 199 -6.32 2.35 -5.11
CA GLN A 199 -7.69 2.84 -5.04
C GLN A 199 -8.50 2.35 -3.82
N HIS A 200 -7.95 1.45 -3.00
CA HIS A 200 -8.61 0.86 -1.83
C HIS A 200 -9.95 0.16 -2.15
N MET A 201 -10.15 -0.21 -3.39
CA MET A 201 -11.39 -0.78 -3.92
C MET A 201 -11.26 -2.30 -4.05
N PRO A 202 -12.13 -3.11 -3.46
CA PRO A 202 -12.03 -4.55 -3.60
C PRO A 202 -12.46 -5.00 -5.00
N VAL A 203 -11.55 -5.61 -5.75
CA VAL A 203 -11.82 -6.30 -7.01
C VAL A 203 -11.35 -7.74 -6.86
N GLU A 204 -12.30 -8.66 -6.62
CA GLU A 204 -11.97 -10.07 -6.41
C GLU A 204 -11.40 -10.70 -7.68
N SER A 205 -12.01 -10.38 -8.83
CA SER A 205 -11.49 -10.77 -10.13
C SER A 205 -12.13 -10.00 -11.27
N VAL A 206 -11.34 -9.66 -12.27
CA VAL A 206 -11.82 -9.13 -13.56
C VAL A 206 -10.87 -9.60 -14.67
N ARG A 207 -11.40 -9.86 -15.87
CA ARG A 207 -10.59 -10.07 -17.07
C ARG A 207 -10.65 -8.84 -17.95
N ILE A 208 -9.48 -8.32 -18.30
CA ILE A 208 -9.32 -7.18 -19.20
C ILE A 208 -8.39 -7.63 -20.33
N GLY A 209 -8.95 -7.80 -21.54
CA GLY A 209 -8.22 -8.48 -22.62
C GLY A 209 -7.87 -9.93 -22.24
N GLY A 210 -6.59 -10.28 -22.31
CA GLY A 210 -6.06 -11.59 -21.91
C GLY A 210 -5.69 -11.67 -20.41
N THR A 211 -5.57 -10.55 -19.73
CA THR A 211 -5.03 -10.45 -18.37
C THR A 211 -6.10 -10.68 -17.30
N PHE A 212 -5.77 -11.50 -16.29
CA PHE A 212 -6.56 -11.63 -15.08
C PHE A 212 -6.09 -10.58 -14.06
N ALA A 213 -6.99 -9.74 -13.56
CA ALA A 213 -6.65 -8.66 -12.65
C ALA A 213 -7.45 -8.74 -11.35
N VAL A 214 -6.81 -8.33 -10.25
CA VAL A 214 -7.37 -8.33 -8.90
C VAL A 214 -6.89 -7.11 -8.10
N GLN A 215 -7.66 -6.68 -7.09
CA GLN A 215 -7.28 -5.62 -6.15
C GLN A 215 -7.80 -5.94 -4.75
N PRO A 216 -6.93 -6.03 -3.72
CA PRO A 216 -7.39 -6.11 -2.33
C PRO A 216 -7.86 -4.74 -1.83
N PRO A 217 -8.77 -4.69 -0.84
CA PRO A 217 -9.06 -3.45 -0.12
C PRO A 217 -7.90 -3.06 0.79
N ALA A 218 -7.93 -1.82 1.30
CA ALA A 218 -6.93 -1.31 2.23
C ALA A 218 -6.98 -1.95 3.63
N ASN A 219 -5.98 -1.59 4.46
CA ASN A 219 -5.90 -1.86 5.91
C ASN A 219 -5.73 -3.32 6.32
N ALA A 220 -5.35 -4.21 5.40
CA ALA A 220 -5.14 -5.64 5.67
C ALA A 220 -6.29 -6.31 6.45
N GLY A 221 -7.54 -5.85 6.21
CA GLY A 221 -8.74 -6.48 6.74
C GLY A 221 -9.20 -7.69 5.93
N ARG A 222 -8.74 -7.76 4.68
CA ARG A 222 -8.99 -8.86 3.73
C ARG A 222 -7.75 -9.07 2.86
N TYR A 223 -7.61 -10.25 2.31
CA TYR A 223 -6.54 -10.59 1.36
C TYR A 223 -7.10 -11.40 0.19
N LEU A 224 -6.37 -11.41 -0.90
CA LEU A 224 -6.70 -12.20 -2.09
C LEU A 224 -5.89 -13.49 -2.10
N GLN A 225 -6.57 -14.61 -2.26
CA GLN A 225 -5.97 -15.88 -2.62
C GLN A 225 -6.22 -16.10 -4.11
N VAL A 226 -5.15 -16.09 -4.91
CA VAL A 226 -5.18 -16.34 -6.35
C VAL A 226 -4.61 -17.73 -6.62
N GLU A 227 -5.34 -18.54 -7.35
CA GLU A 227 -4.92 -19.86 -7.78
C GLU A 227 -4.69 -19.85 -9.29
N ALA A 228 -3.57 -20.40 -9.74
CA ALA A 228 -3.23 -20.55 -11.14
C ALA A 228 -3.07 -22.02 -11.51
N ALA A 229 -3.72 -22.44 -12.57
CA ALA A 229 -3.57 -23.77 -13.17
C ALA A 229 -3.04 -23.64 -14.59
N VAL A 230 -1.82 -24.14 -14.85
CA VAL A 230 -1.22 -24.15 -16.18
C VAL A 230 -1.64 -25.41 -16.94
N ARG A 231 -2.17 -25.24 -18.14
CA ARG A 231 -2.62 -26.30 -19.07
C ARG A 231 -2.13 -25.99 -20.48
N ASP A 232 -2.37 -26.88 -21.42
CA ASP A 232 -1.92 -26.80 -22.82
C ASP A 232 -2.42 -25.56 -23.62
N GLY A 233 -3.24 -24.71 -23.00
CA GLY A 233 -3.77 -23.45 -23.60
C GLY A 233 -3.38 -22.20 -22.87
N GLY A 234 -2.52 -22.28 -21.83
CA GLY A 234 -2.14 -21.14 -20.99
C GLY A 234 -2.47 -21.31 -19.53
N ALA A 235 -2.44 -20.22 -18.77
CA ALA A 235 -2.78 -20.22 -17.37
C ALA A 235 -4.24 -19.84 -17.12
N GLU A 236 -4.97 -20.67 -16.37
CA GLU A 236 -6.30 -20.36 -15.86
C GLU A 236 -6.18 -19.85 -14.43
N PHE A 237 -6.87 -18.76 -14.11
CA PHE A 237 -6.84 -18.13 -12.80
C PHE A 237 -8.22 -18.14 -12.15
N SER A 238 -8.21 -18.29 -10.83
CA SER A 238 -9.34 -18.00 -9.96
C SER A 238 -8.86 -17.22 -8.74
N ALA A 239 -9.73 -16.40 -8.15
CA ALA A 239 -9.39 -15.62 -6.98
C ALA A 239 -10.53 -15.66 -5.95
N ARG A 240 -10.17 -15.49 -4.69
CA ARG A 240 -11.10 -15.35 -3.57
C ARG A 240 -10.62 -14.25 -2.64
N LEU A 241 -11.53 -13.35 -2.28
CA LEU A 241 -11.30 -12.29 -1.32
C LEU A 241 -11.67 -12.78 0.08
N LEU A 242 -10.68 -13.09 0.90
CA LEU A 242 -10.83 -13.72 2.20
C LEU A 242 -10.68 -12.70 3.35
N PRO A 243 -11.48 -12.81 4.43
CA PRO A 243 -11.33 -11.97 5.60
C PRO A 243 -10.10 -12.36 6.42
N VAL A 244 -9.49 -11.37 7.07
CA VAL A 244 -8.43 -11.61 8.05
C VAL A 244 -9.06 -11.82 9.42
N GLY A 245 -8.78 -12.98 10.05
CA GLY A 245 -9.28 -13.32 11.38
C GLY A 245 -8.53 -12.66 12.52
N GLY A 246 -9.01 -12.87 13.76
CA GLY A 246 -8.47 -12.25 14.97
C GLY A 246 -7.31 -12.99 15.65
N ILE A 247 -6.67 -13.95 14.97
CA ILE A 247 -5.54 -14.73 15.54
C ILE A 247 -4.23 -14.11 15.01
N HIS A 248 -3.23 -13.93 15.87
CA HIS A 248 -1.92 -13.45 15.51
C HIS A 248 -0.82 -14.46 15.90
N ARG A 249 0.34 -14.36 15.24
CA ARG A 249 1.53 -15.12 15.65
C ARG A 249 2.15 -14.48 16.89
N GLU A 250 2.37 -15.28 17.93
CA GLU A 250 2.79 -14.77 19.22
C GLU A 250 4.20 -14.16 19.21
N GLN A 251 5.14 -14.76 18.50
CA GLN A 251 6.54 -14.31 18.49
C GLN A 251 6.75 -12.91 17.89
N PRO A 252 6.28 -12.60 16.67
CA PRO A 252 6.38 -11.25 16.12
C PRO A 252 5.56 -10.24 16.94
N TYR A 253 4.40 -10.64 17.48
CA TYR A 253 3.63 -9.79 18.37
C TYR A 253 4.42 -9.38 19.62
N ARG A 254 5.08 -10.34 20.28
CA ARG A 254 5.91 -10.05 21.46
C ARG A 254 7.07 -9.09 21.16
N ARG A 255 7.68 -9.16 19.98
CA ARG A 255 8.76 -8.26 19.57
C ARG A 255 8.27 -6.82 19.38
N LEU A 256 7.05 -6.64 18.86
CA LEU A 256 6.46 -5.34 18.61
C LEU A 256 5.70 -4.76 19.82
N LEU A 257 5.41 -5.56 20.84
CA LEU A 257 4.63 -5.15 22.01
C LEU A 257 5.22 -3.93 22.74
N PRO A 258 6.56 -3.80 22.95
CA PRO A 258 7.12 -2.60 23.59
C PRO A 258 6.84 -1.33 22.80
N LEU A 259 6.97 -1.37 21.47
CA LEU A 259 6.64 -0.27 20.58
C LEU A 259 5.14 0.07 20.63
N GLU A 260 4.28 -0.94 20.53
CA GLU A 260 2.83 -0.74 20.61
C GLU A 260 2.43 -0.07 21.93
N GLN A 261 2.97 -0.51 23.05
CA GLN A 261 2.73 0.11 24.36
C GLN A 261 3.23 1.55 24.44
N ALA A 262 4.37 1.87 23.82
CA ALA A 262 4.88 3.23 23.75
C ALA A 262 3.95 4.13 22.92
N VAL A 263 3.53 3.63 21.76
CA VAL A 263 2.56 4.34 20.90
C VAL A 263 1.22 4.56 21.60
N GLN A 264 0.71 3.56 22.33
CA GLN A 264 -0.54 3.74 23.09
C GLN A 264 -0.40 4.84 24.16
N ARG A 265 0.71 4.88 24.89
CA ARG A 265 0.96 5.95 25.86
C ARG A 265 1.05 7.32 25.19
N TRP A 266 1.77 7.42 24.09
CA TRP A 266 1.87 8.65 23.30
C TRP A 266 0.51 9.12 22.78
N LEU A 267 -0.32 8.20 22.27
CA LEU A 267 -1.67 8.53 21.80
C LEU A 267 -2.61 9.00 22.92
N ASP A 268 -2.37 8.58 24.16
CA ASP A 268 -3.15 8.98 25.32
C ASP A 268 -2.67 10.30 25.96
N GLU A 269 -1.57 10.88 25.47
CA GLU A 269 -1.09 12.18 25.95
C GLU A 269 -2.10 13.28 25.65
N PRO A 270 -2.47 14.11 26.65
CA PRO A 270 -3.38 15.22 26.44
C PRO A 270 -2.70 16.33 25.61
N VAL A 271 -3.35 16.76 24.53
CA VAL A 271 -2.85 17.82 23.65
C VAL A 271 -3.67 19.11 23.77
N GLY A 272 -4.85 19.05 24.37
CA GLY A 272 -5.68 20.22 24.54
C GLY A 272 -6.94 19.94 25.35
N HIS A 273 -7.67 21.03 25.61
CA HIS A 273 -8.95 20.97 26.28
C HIS A 273 -9.94 21.91 25.57
N LEU A 274 -11.13 21.40 25.32
CA LEU A 274 -12.26 22.16 24.79
C LEU A 274 -13.22 22.45 25.93
N GLU A 275 -13.83 23.64 25.97
CA GLU A 275 -14.85 23.97 26.98
C GLU A 275 -16.02 22.99 26.92
N GLN A 276 -16.34 22.52 25.72
CA GLN A 276 -17.39 21.54 25.49
C GLN A 276 -16.92 20.54 24.42
N ALA A 277 -17.33 19.27 24.56
CA ALA A 277 -17.10 18.27 23.53
C ALA A 277 -17.84 18.66 22.23
N ILE A 278 -17.21 18.36 21.10
CA ILE A 278 -17.85 18.46 19.79
C ILE A 278 -18.43 17.08 19.47
N PRO A 279 -19.76 16.91 19.44
CA PRO A 279 -20.37 15.64 19.15
C PRO A 279 -20.07 15.21 17.70
N PRO A 280 -20.01 13.90 17.41
CA PRO A 280 -19.92 13.42 16.03
C PRO A 280 -21.11 13.90 15.18
N GLU A 281 -20.83 14.41 13.99
CA GLU A 281 -21.82 14.90 13.04
C GLU A 281 -21.87 14.01 11.80
N GLU A 282 -23.09 13.66 11.36
CA GLU A 282 -23.29 12.96 10.10
C GLU A 282 -22.85 13.82 8.90
N LYS A 283 -22.21 13.20 7.91
CA LYS A 283 -21.61 13.88 6.74
C LYS A 283 -22.59 14.81 6.01
N LEU A 284 -23.83 14.38 5.82
CA LEU A 284 -24.86 15.21 5.18
C LEU A 284 -25.20 16.44 6.03
N CYS A 285 -25.32 16.28 7.34
CA CYS A 285 -25.56 17.38 8.28
C CYS A 285 -24.39 18.38 8.24
N ALA A 286 -23.15 17.88 8.32
CA ALA A 286 -21.95 18.70 8.21
C ALA A 286 -21.86 19.46 6.88
N ALA A 287 -22.24 18.84 5.77
CA ALA A 287 -22.25 19.49 4.45
C ALA A 287 -23.33 20.59 4.34
N LEU A 288 -24.49 20.42 4.95
CA LEU A 288 -25.59 21.39 4.87
C LEU A 288 -25.47 22.54 5.89
N HIS A 289 -24.94 22.28 7.07
CA HIS A 289 -24.94 23.20 8.19
C HIS A 289 -23.54 23.63 8.67
N GLY A 290 -22.51 23.09 8.07
CA GLY A 290 -21.11 23.26 8.51
C GLY A 290 -20.72 22.22 9.57
N SER A 291 -19.40 22.01 9.74
CA SER A 291 -18.83 21.11 10.75
C SER A 291 -17.99 21.90 11.74
N ALA A 292 -18.27 21.70 13.02
CA ALA A 292 -17.49 22.31 14.10
C ALA A 292 -16.04 21.78 14.12
N VAL A 293 -15.82 20.50 13.79
CA VAL A 293 -14.47 19.91 13.67
C VAL A 293 -13.73 20.54 12.51
N ALA A 294 -14.34 20.67 11.33
CA ALA A 294 -13.71 21.31 10.17
C ALA A 294 -13.40 22.80 10.46
N ALA A 295 -14.28 23.50 11.14
CA ALA A 295 -14.05 24.89 11.55
C ALA A 295 -12.83 25.00 12.48
N LEU A 296 -12.72 24.11 13.48
CA LEU A 296 -11.57 24.05 14.38
C LEU A 296 -10.27 23.79 13.61
N PHE A 297 -10.24 22.80 12.72
CA PHE A 297 -9.05 22.48 11.91
C PHE A 297 -8.63 23.65 11.02
N ASN A 298 -9.59 24.28 10.34
CA ASN A 298 -9.32 25.46 9.52
C ASN A 298 -8.78 26.62 10.36
N GLN A 299 -9.32 26.86 11.55
CA GLN A 299 -8.85 27.90 12.45
C GLN A 299 -7.42 27.65 12.93
N VAL A 300 -7.09 26.40 13.30
CA VAL A 300 -5.73 26.01 13.68
C VAL A 300 -4.77 26.21 12.51
N GLN A 301 -5.13 25.76 11.30
CA GLN A 301 -4.31 25.95 10.10
C GLN A 301 -4.07 27.42 9.81
N LEU A 302 -5.08 28.27 9.82
CA LEU A 302 -4.96 29.72 9.59
C LEU A 302 -4.04 30.38 10.63
N SER A 303 -4.23 30.04 11.91
CA SER A 303 -3.42 30.64 12.99
C SER A 303 -1.96 30.22 12.94
N HIS A 304 -1.68 28.99 12.49
CA HIS A 304 -0.32 28.44 12.42
C HIS A 304 0.44 28.89 11.18
N THR A 305 -0.24 28.99 10.04
CA THR A 305 0.38 29.32 8.74
C THR A 305 0.35 30.79 8.40
N GLY A 306 -0.57 31.57 8.97
CA GLY A 306 -0.84 32.95 8.58
C GLY A 306 -1.48 33.09 7.19
N ALA A 307 -2.03 32.00 6.64
CA ALA A 307 -2.72 32.02 5.35
C ALA A 307 -4.06 32.77 5.43
N ASP A 308 -4.50 33.31 4.29
CA ASP A 308 -5.78 34.02 4.20
C ASP A 308 -6.97 33.07 4.08
N ILE A 309 -6.75 31.87 3.56
CA ILE A 309 -7.78 30.84 3.30
C ILE A 309 -7.27 29.50 3.77
N SER A 310 -8.15 28.72 4.42
CA SER A 310 -7.92 27.33 4.77
C SER A 310 -9.10 26.47 4.34
N CYS A 311 -8.80 25.26 3.89
CA CYS A 311 -9.81 24.24 3.61
C CYS A 311 -9.37 22.90 4.21
N THR A 312 -10.34 22.16 4.74
CA THR A 312 -10.14 20.88 5.39
C THR A 312 -11.09 19.86 4.78
N SER A 313 -10.58 18.67 4.52
CA SER A 313 -11.39 17.51 4.17
C SER A 313 -11.53 16.60 5.40
N LEU A 314 -12.75 16.31 5.78
CA LEU A 314 -13.06 15.29 6.78
C LEU A 314 -13.28 13.94 6.09
N GLY A 315 -12.94 12.86 6.80
CA GLY A 315 -13.22 11.50 6.35
C GLY A 315 -14.71 11.19 6.17
N ASN A 316 -15.03 9.97 5.82
CA ASN A 316 -16.41 9.53 5.60
C ASN A 316 -17.13 9.20 6.92
N GLU A 317 -16.40 8.93 8.00
CA GLU A 317 -16.95 8.64 9.32
C GLU A 317 -17.37 9.93 10.03
N PRO A 318 -18.41 9.88 10.89
CA PRO A 318 -18.80 11.00 11.70
C PRO A 318 -17.63 11.50 12.57
N ALA A 319 -17.27 12.77 12.44
CA ALA A 319 -16.16 13.38 13.16
C ALA A 319 -16.65 14.14 14.39
N GLY A 320 -16.02 13.90 15.55
CA GLY A 320 -16.27 14.60 16.80
C GLY A 320 -15.01 14.62 17.68
N LEU A 321 -15.01 15.46 18.72
CA LEU A 321 -13.88 15.57 19.66
C LEU A 321 -14.40 15.55 21.11
N ALA A 322 -13.72 14.80 21.97
CA ALA A 322 -13.96 14.87 23.41
C ALA A 322 -13.50 16.21 24.00
N ALA A 323 -14.03 16.60 25.17
CA ALA A 323 -13.59 17.83 25.85
C ALA A 323 -12.09 17.75 26.25
N SER A 324 -11.60 16.60 26.66
CA SER A 324 -10.16 16.33 26.81
C SER A 324 -9.65 15.73 25.51
N VAL A 325 -8.88 16.48 24.75
CA VAL A 325 -8.33 16.08 23.45
C VAL A 325 -6.96 15.45 23.68
N THR A 326 -6.77 14.25 23.18
CA THR A 326 -5.49 13.53 23.19
C THR A 326 -4.94 13.41 21.76
N MET A 327 -3.72 12.92 21.61
CA MET A 327 -3.13 12.61 20.29
C MET A 327 -3.92 11.57 19.48
N ARG A 328 -4.83 10.84 20.13
CA ARG A 328 -5.70 9.84 19.50
C ARG A 328 -6.91 10.45 18.78
N ALA A 329 -7.28 11.69 19.08
CA ALA A 329 -8.49 12.35 18.60
C ALA A 329 -8.50 12.63 17.08
#